data_1fdc8c7f0b4eaeab034536caa17b2554
#
_entry.id   1fdc8c7f0b4eaeab034536caa17b2554
#
_cell.length_a   1.000
_cell.length_b   1.000
_cell.length_c   1.000
_cell.angle_alpha   90.00
_cell.angle_beta   90.00
_cell.angle_gamma   90.00
#
_symmetry.space_group_name_H-M   'P 1'
#
loop_
_entity.id
_entity.type
_entity.pdbx_description
1 polymer ?
#
loop_
_entity_poly.entity_id
_entity_poly.type
_entity_poly.pdbx_seq_one_letter_code
_entity_poly.pdbx_strand_id
1 'polypeptide(L)'
;GSSLLWGFYLLRSVRRRKVIQGDLENQISFRKALSDSLPNPTYVVNWQGNVISHNSAFEHYFTADYYKNAMLPLENSDSPFKDVFSNAHEVTAETKENRTIYTQVFEIDNGIEKRCINHWHTLCNLPASDNAVYICGWQDITETRDLINALEVEKNKAIKATVAKSQFLATMSHEIRTPISSIMGFLELLSGSGLSKEQRVEAISLAYATGQSLLGLIGEILDVDKIESGNYQLQPQWVDIPTLVQNTCHSFGAIAASKSIALSCSSTFPDHYLVKIDPQAFKQVLSNLLSNALKFTTEGAVKITTSLGHIDDNHAVIKMTIMDSGSGLSQEEQQQLIKRYSQTSAGRQQTGSGLGLMICKELIKNMQGDLSLESHPGIGTIFTITI
;
A
#
# COMPACT_ATOMS: atom_id res chain seq x y z
N GLY A 1 38.14 -86.56 -21.10
CA GLY A 1 36.71 -86.16 -20.86
C GLY A 1 36.55 -85.02 -19.92
N SER A 2 37.38 -84.83 -18.90
CA SER A 2 37.18 -83.83 -17.81
C SER A 2 37.50 -82.39 -18.21
N SER A 3 38.46 -82.16 -19.12
CA SER A 3 38.87 -80.79 -19.56
C SER A 3 37.84 -80.12 -20.45
N LEU A 4 37.09 -80.86 -21.25
CA LEU A 4 36.00 -80.35 -22.08
C LEU A 4 34.77 -79.94 -21.23
N LEU A 5 34.44 -80.70 -20.22
CA LEU A 5 33.37 -80.38 -19.28
C LEU A 5 33.68 -79.14 -18.43
N TRP A 6 34.92 -78.94 -18.03
CA TRP A 6 35.41 -77.79 -17.35
C TRP A 6 35.37 -76.52 -18.23
N GLY A 7 35.77 -76.62 -19.49
CA GLY A 7 35.69 -75.52 -20.43
C GLY A 7 34.24 -75.09 -20.74
N PHE A 8 33.33 -76.09 -20.81
CA PHE A 8 31.90 -75.77 -21.02
C PHE A 8 31.24 -75.10 -19.78
N TYR A 9 31.64 -75.51 -18.58
CA TYR A 9 31.21 -74.88 -17.35
C TYR A 9 31.72 -73.46 -17.18
N LEU A 10 32.98 -73.25 -17.52
CA LEU A 10 33.61 -71.93 -17.51
C LEU A 10 32.94 -70.95 -18.52
N LEU A 11 32.69 -71.41 -19.75
CA LEU A 11 32.01 -70.66 -20.78
C LEU A 11 30.57 -70.32 -20.36
N ARG A 12 29.87 -71.22 -19.73
CA ARG A 12 28.51 -71.03 -19.23
C ARG A 12 28.48 -70.02 -18.07
N SER A 13 29.47 -70.06 -17.17
CA SER A 13 29.57 -69.17 -16.02
C SER A 13 29.94 -67.72 -16.48
N VAL A 14 30.85 -67.60 -17.46
CA VAL A 14 31.18 -66.29 -18.06
C VAL A 14 30.02 -65.68 -18.83
N ARG A 15 29.26 -66.47 -19.61
CA ARG A 15 28.04 -66.01 -20.25
C ARG A 15 26.99 -65.55 -19.23
N ARG A 16 26.79 -66.35 -18.17
CA ARG A 16 25.84 -65.98 -17.12
C ARG A 16 26.22 -64.70 -16.37
N ARG A 17 27.51 -64.50 -16.08
CA ARG A 17 28.01 -63.25 -15.50
C ARG A 17 27.81 -62.08 -16.43
N LYS A 18 28.06 -62.19 -17.77
CA LYS A 18 27.83 -61.12 -18.73
C LYS A 18 26.34 -60.70 -18.82
N VAL A 19 25.44 -61.69 -18.80
CA VAL A 19 23.99 -61.42 -18.84
C VAL A 19 23.57 -60.66 -17.54
N ILE A 20 24.01 -61.18 -16.37
CA ILE A 20 23.66 -60.55 -15.10
C ILE A 20 24.28 -59.13 -15.01
N GLN A 21 25.47 -58.94 -15.47
CA GLN A 21 26.11 -57.62 -15.54
C GLN A 21 25.37 -56.67 -16.49
N GLY A 22 24.98 -57.14 -17.66
CA GLY A 22 24.18 -56.31 -18.60
C GLY A 22 22.79 -55.95 -18.03
N ASP A 23 22.12 -56.88 -17.36
CA ASP A 23 20.85 -56.60 -16.69
C ASP A 23 21.02 -55.58 -15.57
N LEU A 24 22.09 -55.68 -14.77
CA LEU A 24 22.41 -54.71 -13.72
C LEU A 24 22.70 -53.30 -14.29
N GLU A 25 23.51 -53.25 -15.35
CA GLU A 25 23.84 -51.98 -16.06
C GLU A 25 22.56 -51.34 -16.63
N ASN A 26 21.67 -52.13 -17.22
CA ASN A 26 20.38 -51.66 -17.72
C ASN A 26 19.48 -51.15 -16.58
N GLN A 27 19.43 -51.86 -15.46
CA GLN A 27 18.64 -51.39 -14.27
C GLN A 27 19.20 -50.10 -13.68
N ILE A 28 20.52 -49.96 -13.60
CA ILE A 28 21.18 -48.74 -13.12
C ILE A 28 20.86 -47.57 -14.06
N SER A 29 21.03 -47.79 -15.37
CA SER A 29 20.75 -46.77 -16.37
C SER A 29 19.28 -46.34 -16.37
N PHE A 30 18.37 -47.30 -16.26
CA PHE A 30 16.93 -47.01 -16.14
C PHE A 30 16.57 -46.20 -14.90
N ARG A 31 17.12 -46.59 -13.73
CA ARG A 31 16.91 -45.84 -12.49
C ARG A 31 17.43 -44.40 -12.56
N LYS A 32 18.63 -44.23 -13.16
CA LYS A 32 19.20 -42.91 -13.38
C LYS A 32 18.31 -42.06 -14.32
N ALA A 33 17.91 -42.61 -15.46
CA ALA A 33 17.04 -41.94 -16.41
C ALA A 33 15.69 -41.54 -15.79
N LEU A 34 15.13 -42.40 -14.93
CA LEU A 34 13.90 -42.10 -14.18
C LEU A 34 14.10 -40.96 -13.20
N SER A 35 15.20 -40.95 -12.45
CA SER A 35 15.54 -39.87 -11.52
C SER A 35 15.80 -38.55 -12.26
N ASP A 36 16.53 -38.59 -13.38
CA ASP A 36 16.84 -37.42 -14.19
C ASP A 36 15.63 -36.86 -14.95
N SER A 37 14.55 -37.64 -15.11
CA SER A 37 13.30 -37.17 -15.70
C SER A 37 12.44 -36.34 -14.75
N LEU A 38 12.73 -36.36 -13.45
CA LEU A 38 12.01 -35.55 -12.48
C LEU A 38 12.37 -34.06 -12.64
N PRO A 39 11.37 -33.17 -12.77
CA PRO A 39 11.63 -31.75 -13.03
C PRO A 39 12.20 -31.03 -11.78
N ASN A 40 11.91 -31.55 -10.59
CA ASN A 40 12.35 -30.96 -9.33
C ASN A 40 13.67 -31.56 -8.85
N PRO A 41 14.56 -30.77 -8.26
CA PRO A 41 15.77 -31.27 -7.65
C PRO A 41 15.48 -32.33 -6.59
N THR A 42 16.16 -33.48 -6.72
CA THR A 42 16.11 -34.57 -5.75
C THR A 42 17.51 -35.09 -5.45
N TYR A 43 17.75 -35.47 -4.21
CA TYR A 43 19.04 -35.99 -3.77
C TYR A 43 18.89 -36.97 -2.63
N VAL A 44 19.91 -37.78 -2.44
CA VAL A 44 19.94 -38.79 -1.37
C VAL A 44 21.13 -38.53 -0.47
N VAL A 45 20.89 -38.58 0.84
CA VAL A 45 21.88 -38.31 1.86
C VAL A 45 22.02 -39.56 2.72
N ASN A 46 23.27 -39.97 3.03
CA ASN A 46 23.49 -41.05 3.96
C ASN A 46 23.33 -40.58 5.43
N TRP A 47 23.35 -41.52 6.37
CA TRP A 47 23.20 -41.24 7.79
C TRP A 47 24.30 -40.32 8.37
N GLN A 48 25.46 -40.20 7.67
CA GLN A 48 26.55 -39.29 8.00
C GLN A 48 26.38 -37.86 7.42
N GLY A 49 25.26 -37.58 6.78
CA GLY A 49 25.01 -36.27 6.19
C GLY A 49 25.67 -36.01 4.84
N ASN A 50 26.24 -37.04 4.18
CA ASN A 50 26.88 -36.89 2.87
C ASN A 50 25.87 -37.12 1.73
N VAL A 51 25.87 -36.24 0.73
CA VAL A 51 25.10 -36.45 -0.50
C VAL A 51 25.75 -37.58 -1.32
N ILE A 52 25.01 -38.68 -1.49
CA ILE A 52 25.50 -39.89 -2.18
C ILE A 52 24.92 -40.04 -3.61
N SER A 53 23.83 -39.38 -3.91
CA SER A 53 23.19 -39.40 -5.24
C SER A 53 22.31 -38.18 -5.42
N HIS A 54 22.14 -37.73 -6.65
CA HIS A 54 21.21 -36.65 -7.03
C HIS A 54 20.76 -36.83 -8.47
N ASN A 55 19.70 -36.10 -8.86
CA ASN A 55 19.28 -36.04 -10.26
C ASN A 55 19.87 -34.83 -10.99
N SER A 56 19.67 -34.77 -12.31
CA SER A 56 20.18 -33.67 -13.13
C SER A 56 19.56 -32.31 -12.76
N ALA A 57 18.31 -32.27 -12.29
CA ALA A 57 17.67 -31.05 -11.84
C ALA A 57 18.40 -30.43 -10.61
N PHE A 58 18.92 -31.27 -9.70
CA PHE A 58 19.73 -30.79 -8.57
C PHE A 58 21.04 -30.15 -9.07
N GLU A 59 21.74 -30.79 -10.00
CA GLU A 59 22.99 -30.27 -10.55
C GLU A 59 22.80 -28.93 -11.27
N HIS A 60 21.73 -28.81 -12.08
CA HIS A 60 21.44 -27.60 -12.84
C HIS A 60 20.84 -26.45 -12.02
N TYR A 61 20.40 -26.71 -10.80
CA TYR A 61 19.83 -25.69 -9.93
C TYR A 61 20.88 -24.70 -9.41
N PHE A 62 22.12 -25.16 -9.20
CA PHE A 62 23.22 -24.38 -8.66
C PHE A 62 24.21 -23.96 -9.75
N THR A 63 24.88 -22.81 -9.55
CA THR A 63 26.10 -22.50 -10.31
C THR A 63 27.24 -23.46 -9.92
N ALA A 64 28.28 -23.57 -10.75
CA ALA A 64 29.37 -24.53 -10.56
C ALA A 64 30.08 -24.41 -9.19
N ASP A 65 30.19 -23.20 -8.64
CA ASP A 65 30.82 -22.97 -7.33
C ASP A 65 29.85 -23.32 -6.19
N TYR A 66 28.58 -22.94 -6.30
CA TYR A 66 27.57 -23.28 -5.30
C TYR A 66 27.19 -24.76 -5.30
N TYR A 67 27.28 -25.43 -6.45
CA TYR A 67 27.11 -26.88 -6.53
C TYR A 67 28.13 -27.63 -5.65
N LYS A 68 29.38 -27.17 -5.59
CA LYS A 68 30.39 -27.75 -4.70
C LYS A 68 29.98 -27.63 -3.23
N ASN A 69 29.44 -26.48 -2.85
CA ASN A 69 28.94 -26.26 -1.48
C ASN A 69 27.70 -27.12 -1.19
N ALA A 70 26.83 -27.33 -2.17
CA ALA A 70 25.66 -28.19 -2.05
C ALA A 70 26.03 -29.68 -1.86
N MET A 71 27.21 -30.09 -2.32
CA MET A 71 27.76 -31.44 -2.15
C MET A 71 28.53 -31.64 -0.83
N LEU A 72 28.75 -30.57 -0.05
CA LEU A 72 29.41 -30.69 1.26
C LEU A 72 28.52 -31.46 2.27
N PRO A 73 29.12 -32.12 3.25
CA PRO A 73 28.36 -32.72 4.34
C PRO A 73 27.41 -31.71 4.99
N LEU A 74 26.25 -32.16 5.43
CA LEU A 74 25.20 -31.28 6.00
C LEU A 74 25.68 -30.57 7.28
N GLU A 75 26.65 -31.10 7.99
CA GLU A 75 27.25 -30.47 9.19
C GLU A 75 28.22 -29.32 8.84
N ASN A 76 28.59 -29.18 7.56
CA ASN A 76 29.50 -28.13 7.12
C ASN A 76 28.80 -26.79 7.11
N SER A 77 29.45 -25.75 7.66
CA SER A 77 28.89 -24.37 7.71
C SER A 77 28.54 -23.78 6.37
N ASP A 78 29.22 -24.22 5.31
CA ASP A 78 29.03 -23.72 3.95
C ASP A 78 27.99 -24.52 3.14
N SER A 79 27.45 -25.61 3.72
CA SER A 79 26.35 -26.35 3.10
C SER A 79 25.06 -25.53 3.13
N PRO A 80 24.36 -25.35 2.00
CA PRO A 80 23.07 -24.65 1.96
C PRO A 80 21.96 -25.40 2.70
N PHE A 81 22.19 -26.67 3.04
CA PHE A 81 21.21 -27.54 3.72
C PHE A 81 21.51 -27.77 5.20
N LYS A 82 22.51 -27.08 5.80
CA LYS A 82 22.95 -27.28 7.19
C LYS A 82 21.82 -27.22 8.21
N ASP A 83 20.87 -26.30 8.01
CA ASP A 83 19.78 -26.06 8.98
C ASP A 83 18.58 -27.00 8.76
N VAL A 84 18.52 -27.70 7.62
CA VAL A 84 17.39 -28.58 7.27
C VAL A 84 17.34 -29.82 8.17
N PHE A 85 18.50 -30.32 8.58
CA PHE A 85 18.62 -31.56 9.32
C PHE A 85 18.92 -31.38 10.82
N SER A 86 19.13 -30.15 11.29
CA SER A 86 19.34 -29.85 12.70
C SER A 86 18.22 -30.38 13.59
N ASN A 87 16.98 -30.37 13.08
CA ASN A 87 15.80 -30.86 13.79
C ASN A 87 15.43 -32.32 13.42
N ALA A 88 16.05 -32.91 12.38
CA ALA A 88 15.71 -34.25 11.94
C ALA A 88 16.24 -35.34 12.88
N HIS A 89 17.35 -35.09 13.59
CA HIS A 89 17.91 -36.05 14.57
C HIS A 89 17.02 -36.25 15.80
N GLU A 90 16.25 -35.25 16.22
CA GLU A 90 15.34 -35.41 17.38
C GLU A 90 14.07 -36.20 17.01
N VAL A 91 13.63 -36.14 15.76
CA VAL A 91 12.38 -36.77 15.31
C VAL A 91 12.55 -38.27 14.96
N THR A 92 13.78 -38.71 14.61
CA THR A 92 14.05 -40.10 14.16
C THR A 92 14.04 -41.16 15.28
N ALA A 93 14.09 -40.74 16.54
CA ALA A 93 14.06 -41.70 17.67
C ALA A 93 12.64 -42.29 17.90
N GLU A 94 11.57 -41.59 17.53
CA GLU A 94 10.21 -42.01 17.83
C GLU A 94 9.43 -42.65 16.64
N THR A 95 9.93 -42.55 15.38
CA THR A 95 9.14 -42.92 14.19
C THR A 95 9.79 -43.99 13.31
N LYS A 96 10.27 -45.09 13.89
CA LYS A 96 10.88 -46.21 13.12
C LYS A 96 9.92 -46.95 12.16
N GLU A 97 8.60 -46.67 12.19
CA GLU A 97 7.62 -47.45 11.43
C GLU A 97 6.82 -46.67 10.37
N ASN A 98 6.86 -45.35 10.32
CA ASN A 98 6.08 -44.58 9.33
C ASN A 98 6.98 -43.81 8.36
N ARG A 99 6.72 -43.96 7.05
CA ARG A 99 7.27 -43.14 5.97
C ARG A 99 6.71 -41.71 6.07
N THR A 100 7.14 -40.96 7.07
CA THR A 100 6.71 -39.58 7.26
C THR A 100 7.53 -38.68 6.34
N ILE A 101 6.87 -37.84 5.57
CA ILE A 101 7.50 -36.80 4.76
C ILE A 101 7.50 -35.53 5.59
N TYR A 102 8.68 -34.99 5.83
CA TYR A 102 8.85 -33.71 6.50
C TYR A 102 9.03 -32.62 5.45
N THR A 103 8.38 -31.49 5.63
CA THR A 103 8.47 -30.35 4.71
C THR A 103 8.86 -29.10 5.47
N GLN A 104 9.73 -28.29 4.87
CA GLN A 104 10.18 -27.01 5.43
C GLN A 104 10.40 -26.01 4.33
N VAL A 105 9.95 -24.77 4.54
CA VAL A 105 10.17 -23.65 3.63
C VAL A 105 11.33 -22.81 4.15
N PHE A 106 12.34 -22.59 3.31
CA PHE A 106 13.48 -21.73 3.64
C PHE A 106 14.09 -21.11 2.38
N GLU A 107 15.01 -20.16 2.58
CA GLU A 107 15.73 -19.53 1.48
C GLU A 107 17.05 -20.22 1.22
N ILE A 108 17.35 -20.45 -0.05
CA ILE A 108 18.61 -21.02 -0.51
C ILE A 108 19.23 -20.08 -1.54
N ASP A 109 20.55 -19.93 -1.48
CA ASP A 109 21.30 -19.24 -2.52
C ASP A 109 21.79 -20.27 -3.56
N ASN A 110 21.42 -20.06 -4.83
CA ASN A 110 21.80 -20.94 -5.92
C ASN A 110 23.06 -20.45 -6.68
N GLY A 111 23.65 -19.32 -6.23
CA GLY A 111 24.80 -18.67 -6.84
C GLY A 111 24.45 -17.60 -7.87
N ILE A 112 23.17 -17.40 -8.17
CA ILE A 112 22.65 -16.32 -9.00
C ILE A 112 21.85 -15.38 -8.12
N GLU A 113 20.94 -15.94 -7.31
CA GLU A 113 20.03 -15.21 -6.45
C GLU A 113 19.54 -16.11 -5.30
N LYS A 114 18.96 -15.47 -4.30
CA LYS A 114 18.26 -16.20 -3.22
C LYS A 114 16.91 -16.66 -3.71
N ARG A 115 16.64 -17.94 -3.54
CA ARG A 115 15.41 -18.62 -3.92
C ARG A 115 14.69 -19.15 -2.70
N CYS A 116 13.37 -19.04 -2.68
CA CYS A 116 12.54 -19.65 -1.66
C CYS A 116 12.13 -21.04 -2.11
N ILE A 117 12.50 -22.05 -1.34
CA ILE A 117 12.21 -23.45 -1.66
C ILE A 117 11.32 -24.08 -0.61
N ASN A 118 10.44 -24.96 -1.06
CA ASN A 118 9.71 -25.90 -0.20
C ASN A 118 10.45 -27.24 -0.25
N HIS A 119 11.32 -27.46 0.72
CA HIS A 119 12.13 -28.67 0.85
C HIS A 119 11.35 -29.76 1.55
N TRP A 120 11.52 -30.99 1.09
CA TRP A 120 10.99 -32.18 1.73
C TRP A 120 12.05 -33.25 1.89
N HIS A 121 11.94 -34.06 2.94
CA HIS A 121 12.78 -35.22 3.14
C HIS A 121 12.00 -36.36 3.79
N THR A 122 12.43 -37.60 3.55
CA THR A 122 11.89 -38.81 4.16
C THR A 122 12.99 -39.83 4.41
N LEU A 123 12.85 -40.58 5.51
CA LEU A 123 13.79 -41.65 5.85
C LEU A 123 13.42 -42.91 5.04
N CYS A 124 14.42 -43.55 4.43
CA CYS A 124 14.26 -44.80 3.70
C CYS A 124 15.26 -45.84 4.19
N ASN A 125 14.78 -46.96 4.66
CA ASN A 125 15.62 -48.11 5.06
C ASN A 125 15.96 -48.95 3.82
N LEU A 126 17.23 -49.22 3.57
CA LEU A 126 17.68 -50.03 2.46
C LEU A 126 17.66 -51.51 2.86
N PRO A 127 16.94 -52.41 2.15
CA PRO A 127 16.78 -53.82 2.52
C PRO A 127 18.08 -54.63 2.54
N ALA A 128 19.11 -54.15 1.85
CA ALA A 128 20.40 -54.87 1.71
C ALA A 128 21.53 -54.33 2.60
N SER A 129 21.27 -53.32 3.41
CA SER A 129 22.24 -52.73 4.33
C SER A 129 21.53 -52.24 5.60
N ASP A 130 22.17 -52.39 6.76
CA ASP A 130 21.65 -51.83 8.02
C ASP A 130 21.64 -50.29 8.06
N ASN A 131 21.92 -49.63 6.95
CA ASN A 131 22.05 -48.18 6.83
C ASN A 131 20.78 -47.58 6.24
N ALA A 132 20.20 -46.65 7.00
CA ALA A 132 19.13 -45.77 6.52
C ALA A 132 19.72 -44.62 5.66
N VAL A 133 18.90 -44.13 4.72
CA VAL A 133 19.21 -42.94 3.91
C VAL A 133 18.03 -41.96 3.93
N TYR A 134 18.34 -40.69 3.79
CA TYR A 134 17.30 -39.68 3.56
C TYR A 134 17.14 -39.44 2.04
N ILE A 135 15.91 -39.54 1.56
CA ILE A 135 15.55 -39.09 0.22
C ILE A 135 14.97 -37.70 0.36
N CYS A 136 15.55 -36.76 -0.36
CA CYS A 136 15.28 -35.35 -0.23
C CYS A 136 14.95 -34.74 -1.59
N GLY A 137 14.25 -33.63 -1.57
CA GLY A 137 14.02 -32.81 -2.75
C GLY A 137 13.36 -31.50 -2.38
N TRP A 138 13.19 -30.64 -3.37
CA TRP A 138 12.48 -29.37 -3.17
C TRP A 138 11.78 -28.91 -4.42
N GLN A 139 10.85 -28.00 -4.20
CA GLN A 139 10.20 -27.20 -5.23
C GLN A 139 10.59 -25.75 -5.03
N ASP A 140 11.03 -25.07 -6.08
CA ASP A 140 11.20 -23.62 -6.06
C ASP A 140 9.82 -22.96 -6.05
N ILE A 141 9.56 -22.19 -5.01
CA ILE A 141 8.28 -21.49 -4.79
C ILE A 141 8.45 -19.98 -4.78
N THR A 142 9.60 -19.46 -5.24
CA THR A 142 9.95 -18.03 -5.21
C THR A 142 8.90 -17.20 -5.92
N GLU A 143 8.61 -17.52 -7.20
CA GLU A 143 7.62 -16.80 -8.00
C GLU A 143 6.21 -16.87 -7.37
N THR A 144 5.81 -18.04 -6.88
CA THR A 144 4.52 -18.22 -6.21
C THR A 144 4.42 -17.35 -4.96
N ARG A 145 5.47 -17.28 -4.16
CA ARG A 145 5.52 -16.48 -2.95
C ARG A 145 5.48 -14.98 -3.25
N ASP A 146 6.21 -14.54 -4.27
CA ASP A 146 6.22 -13.15 -4.71
C ASP A 146 4.84 -12.72 -5.23
N LEU A 147 4.16 -13.57 -5.99
CA LEU A 147 2.80 -13.33 -6.44
C LEU A 147 1.79 -13.25 -5.28
N ILE A 148 1.91 -14.15 -4.29
CA ILE A 148 1.06 -14.11 -3.09
C ILE A 148 1.28 -12.81 -2.33
N ASN A 149 2.53 -12.41 -2.10
CA ASN A 149 2.86 -11.16 -1.41
C ASN A 149 2.32 -9.93 -2.17
N ALA A 150 2.50 -9.89 -3.49
CA ALA A 150 1.96 -8.82 -4.32
C ALA A 150 0.42 -8.76 -4.25
N LEU A 151 -0.25 -9.91 -4.29
CA LEU A 151 -1.71 -10.01 -4.17
C LEU A 151 -2.20 -9.54 -2.78
N GLU A 152 -1.49 -9.88 -1.71
CA GLU A 152 -1.82 -9.42 -0.35
C GLU A 152 -1.69 -7.90 -0.22
N VAL A 153 -0.66 -7.31 -0.81
CA VAL A 153 -0.48 -5.85 -0.85
C VAL A 153 -1.67 -5.18 -1.55
N GLU A 154 -2.04 -5.67 -2.74
CA GLU A 154 -3.17 -5.10 -3.50
C GLU A 154 -4.51 -5.34 -2.79
N LYS A 155 -4.73 -6.51 -2.21
CA LYS A 155 -5.91 -6.81 -1.38
C LYS A 155 -6.02 -5.83 -0.20
N ASN A 156 -4.92 -5.59 0.50
CA ASN A 156 -4.90 -4.67 1.64
C ASN A 156 -5.16 -3.21 1.22
N LYS A 157 -4.67 -2.79 0.06
CA LYS A 157 -5.01 -1.47 -0.52
C LYS A 157 -6.52 -1.37 -0.84
N ALA A 158 -7.08 -2.39 -1.47
CA ALA A 158 -8.51 -2.43 -1.81
C ALA A 158 -9.41 -2.40 -0.57
N ILE A 159 -9.06 -3.17 0.47
CA ILE A 159 -9.78 -3.17 1.74
C ILE A 159 -9.74 -1.78 2.39
N LYS A 160 -8.56 -1.15 2.47
CA LYS A 160 -8.42 0.21 3.03
C LYS A 160 -9.25 1.23 2.27
N ALA A 161 -9.26 1.17 0.93
CA ALA A 161 -10.09 2.04 0.10
C ALA A 161 -11.59 1.83 0.37
N THR A 162 -12.05 0.57 0.49
CA THR A 162 -13.44 0.23 0.79
C THR A 162 -13.87 0.73 2.17
N VAL A 163 -13.05 0.54 3.19
CA VAL A 163 -13.30 1.03 4.55
C VAL A 163 -13.38 2.55 4.57
N ALA A 164 -12.45 3.24 3.92
CA ALA A 164 -12.47 4.71 3.82
C ALA A 164 -13.74 5.22 3.12
N LYS A 165 -14.17 4.57 2.04
CA LYS A 165 -15.43 4.90 1.33
C LYS A 165 -16.66 4.68 2.20
N SER A 166 -16.70 3.60 2.97
CA SER A 166 -17.83 3.33 3.89
C SER A 166 -17.90 4.35 5.03
N GLN A 167 -16.76 4.74 5.60
CA GLN A 167 -16.70 5.80 6.60
C GLN A 167 -17.13 7.15 6.05
N PHE A 168 -16.71 7.48 4.83
CA PHE A 168 -17.14 8.67 4.11
C PHE A 168 -18.67 8.72 3.98
N LEU A 169 -19.31 7.66 3.48
CA LEU A 169 -20.78 7.61 3.34
C LEU A 169 -21.51 7.73 4.69
N ALA A 170 -20.99 7.11 5.73
CA ALA A 170 -21.55 7.23 7.08
C ALA A 170 -21.47 8.66 7.60
N THR A 171 -20.30 9.32 7.43
CA THR A 171 -20.12 10.73 7.84
C THR A 171 -21.04 11.65 7.03
N MET A 172 -21.12 11.48 5.70
CA MET A 172 -22.00 12.30 4.85
C MET A 172 -23.47 12.14 5.21
N SER A 173 -23.90 10.92 5.52
CA SER A 173 -25.28 10.68 5.99
C SER A 173 -25.59 11.44 7.28
N HIS A 174 -24.63 11.53 8.20
CA HIS A 174 -24.77 12.30 9.43
C HIS A 174 -24.78 13.81 9.16
N GLU A 175 -23.83 14.30 8.36
CA GLU A 175 -23.69 15.72 7.99
C GLU A 175 -24.89 16.25 7.20
N ILE A 176 -25.58 15.42 6.42
CA ILE A 176 -26.83 15.74 5.73
C ILE A 176 -28.03 15.72 6.69
N ARG A 177 -28.08 14.73 7.59
CA ARG A 177 -29.21 14.56 8.52
C ARG A 177 -29.36 15.74 9.47
N THR A 178 -28.25 16.24 10.01
CA THR A 178 -28.24 17.34 10.99
C THR A 178 -28.93 18.61 10.48
N PRO A 179 -28.54 19.21 9.33
CA PRO A 179 -29.23 20.39 8.81
C PRO A 179 -30.69 20.12 8.41
N ILE A 180 -31.00 18.93 7.88
CA ILE A 180 -32.38 18.56 7.57
C ILE A 180 -33.23 18.57 8.86
N SER A 181 -32.74 17.93 9.92
CA SER A 181 -33.44 17.91 11.22
C SER A 181 -33.60 19.32 11.79
N SER A 182 -32.61 20.18 11.66
CA SER A 182 -32.69 21.59 12.09
C SER A 182 -33.76 22.37 11.30
N ILE A 183 -33.78 22.21 9.96
CA ILE A 183 -34.81 22.85 9.11
C ILE A 183 -36.20 22.35 9.51
N MET A 184 -36.38 21.04 9.71
CA MET A 184 -37.67 20.47 10.16
C MET A 184 -38.08 21.04 11.51
N GLY A 185 -37.14 21.15 12.47
CA GLY A 185 -37.43 21.74 13.78
C GLY A 185 -37.87 23.24 13.70
N PHE A 186 -37.22 24.04 12.84
CA PHE A 186 -37.67 25.41 12.60
C PHE A 186 -39.06 25.48 11.94
N LEU A 187 -39.36 24.58 10.99
CA LEU A 187 -40.68 24.50 10.35
C LEU A 187 -41.77 24.06 11.35
N GLU A 188 -41.49 23.12 12.24
CA GLU A 188 -42.39 22.73 13.35
C GLU A 188 -42.66 23.89 14.28
N LEU A 189 -41.63 24.64 14.70
CA LEU A 189 -41.79 25.86 15.52
C LEU A 189 -42.66 26.90 14.84
N LEU A 190 -42.45 27.12 13.52
CA LEU A 190 -43.21 28.07 12.70
C LEU A 190 -44.68 27.65 12.53
N SER A 191 -44.99 26.35 12.56
CA SER A 191 -46.35 25.80 12.48
C SER A 191 -47.13 25.97 13.81
N GLY A 192 -46.41 26.19 14.94
CA GLY A 192 -47.01 26.45 16.23
C GLY A 192 -47.54 27.88 16.34
N SER A 193 -48.56 28.10 17.21
CA SER A 193 -49.27 29.37 17.41
C SER A 193 -48.68 30.33 18.45
N GLY A 194 -47.50 30.01 19.05
CA GLY A 194 -46.95 30.74 20.20
C GLY A 194 -45.78 31.71 19.92
N LEU A 195 -45.30 31.85 18.66
CA LEU A 195 -44.12 32.67 18.34
C LEU A 195 -44.48 34.14 18.12
N SER A 196 -43.65 35.06 18.61
CA SER A 196 -43.71 36.46 18.21
C SER A 196 -43.33 36.66 16.77
N LYS A 197 -43.62 37.85 16.20
CA LYS A 197 -43.25 38.16 14.82
C LYS A 197 -41.75 38.14 14.63
N GLU A 198 -40.98 38.62 15.59
CA GLU A 198 -39.51 38.63 15.60
C GLU A 198 -38.94 37.21 15.62
N GLN A 199 -39.48 36.35 16.48
CA GLN A 199 -39.08 34.95 16.58
C GLN A 199 -39.38 34.16 15.30
N ARG A 200 -40.48 34.46 14.61
CA ARG A 200 -40.81 33.87 13.29
C ARG A 200 -39.80 34.28 12.21
N VAL A 201 -39.42 35.55 12.16
CA VAL A 201 -38.44 36.07 11.18
C VAL A 201 -37.08 35.43 11.44
N GLU A 202 -36.68 35.30 12.72
CA GLU A 202 -35.44 34.64 13.12
C GLU A 202 -35.43 33.16 12.72
N ALA A 203 -36.49 32.41 13.00
CA ALA A 203 -36.61 31.00 12.65
C ALA A 203 -36.56 30.78 11.09
N ILE A 204 -37.21 31.66 10.32
CA ILE A 204 -37.15 31.65 8.84
C ILE A 204 -35.71 31.90 8.39
N SER A 205 -35.06 32.92 8.96
CA SER A 205 -33.68 33.25 8.58
C SER A 205 -32.70 32.09 8.87
N LEU A 206 -32.83 31.44 10.04
CA LEU A 206 -32.01 30.28 10.43
C LEU A 206 -32.30 29.06 9.55
N ALA A 207 -33.58 28.79 9.24
CA ALA A 207 -33.94 27.70 8.33
C ALA A 207 -33.35 27.92 6.91
N TYR A 208 -33.43 29.18 6.40
CA TYR A 208 -32.87 29.54 5.12
C TYR A 208 -31.34 29.39 5.09
N ALA A 209 -30.65 29.92 6.09
CA ALA A 209 -29.19 29.80 6.20
C ALA A 209 -28.73 28.32 6.29
N THR A 210 -29.49 27.50 7.05
CA THR A 210 -29.23 26.06 7.16
C THR A 210 -29.46 25.35 5.83
N GLY A 211 -30.49 25.72 5.06
CA GLY A 211 -30.75 25.21 3.71
C GLY A 211 -29.64 25.55 2.71
N GLN A 212 -29.13 26.79 2.77
CA GLN A 212 -27.99 27.20 1.94
C GLN A 212 -26.71 26.39 2.27
N SER A 213 -26.46 26.16 3.57
CA SER A 213 -25.32 25.32 3.99
C SER A 213 -25.46 23.88 3.51
N LEU A 214 -26.67 23.30 3.52
CA LEU A 214 -26.93 21.96 3.00
C LEU A 214 -26.69 21.87 1.50
N LEU A 215 -27.15 22.87 0.73
CA LEU A 215 -26.89 22.92 -0.72
C LEU A 215 -25.38 23.00 -1.01
N GLY A 216 -24.64 23.78 -0.21
CA GLY A 216 -23.17 23.81 -0.30
C GLY A 216 -22.53 22.45 -0.09
N LEU A 217 -22.94 21.73 0.96
CA LEU A 217 -22.46 20.38 1.28
C LEU A 217 -22.76 19.38 0.16
N ILE A 218 -23.96 19.41 -0.43
CA ILE A 218 -24.32 18.56 -1.57
C ILE A 218 -23.42 18.87 -2.78
N GLY A 219 -23.15 20.16 -3.03
CA GLY A 219 -22.20 20.59 -4.06
C GLY A 219 -20.82 20.01 -3.87
N GLU A 220 -20.28 20.07 -2.63
CA GLU A 220 -18.98 19.47 -2.28
C GLU A 220 -18.95 17.96 -2.54
N ILE A 221 -20.02 17.22 -2.19
CA ILE A 221 -20.11 15.77 -2.42
C ILE A 221 -20.11 15.45 -3.92
N LEU A 222 -20.83 16.21 -4.74
CA LEU A 222 -20.87 16.03 -6.20
C LEU A 222 -19.52 16.36 -6.84
N ASP A 223 -18.80 17.36 -6.33
CA ASP A 223 -17.46 17.68 -6.80
C ASP A 223 -16.47 16.55 -6.49
N VAL A 224 -16.55 15.95 -5.29
CA VAL A 224 -15.76 14.76 -4.93
C VAL A 224 -16.00 13.61 -5.90
N ASP A 225 -17.26 13.31 -6.21
CA ASP A 225 -17.63 12.23 -7.14
C ASP A 225 -17.08 12.48 -8.56
N LYS A 226 -17.20 13.71 -9.08
CA LYS A 226 -16.62 14.09 -10.38
C LYS A 226 -15.10 13.96 -10.40
N ILE A 227 -14.43 14.35 -9.31
CA ILE A 227 -12.99 14.30 -9.19
C ILE A 227 -12.52 12.83 -9.10
N GLU A 228 -13.15 11.99 -8.25
CA GLU A 228 -12.79 10.58 -8.09
C GLU A 228 -13.04 9.75 -9.36
N SER A 229 -14.09 10.05 -10.10
CA SER A 229 -14.39 9.39 -11.38
C SER A 229 -13.47 9.83 -12.52
N GLY A 230 -12.58 10.80 -12.30
CA GLY A 230 -11.72 11.39 -13.35
C GLY A 230 -12.47 12.26 -14.36
N ASN A 231 -13.73 12.60 -14.07
CA ASN A 231 -14.58 13.38 -14.96
C ASN A 231 -14.50 14.89 -14.73
N TYR A 232 -13.69 15.33 -13.76
CA TYR A 232 -13.49 16.75 -13.51
C TYR A 232 -12.59 17.34 -14.59
N GLN A 233 -13.16 18.19 -15.44
CA GLN A 233 -12.44 18.88 -16.49
C GLN A 233 -12.18 20.32 -16.08
N LEU A 234 -10.90 20.69 -15.95
CA LEU A 234 -10.49 22.06 -15.73
C LEU A 234 -10.89 22.93 -16.94
N GLN A 235 -11.32 24.15 -16.66
CA GLN A 235 -11.64 25.17 -17.67
C GLN A 235 -10.69 26.38 -17.54
N PRO A 236 -9.41 26.25 -18.03
CA PRO A 236 -8.42 27.28 -17.84
C PRO A 236 -8.76 28.55 -18.62
N GLN A 237 -8.69 29.70 -17.95
CA GLN A 237 -8.91 31.04 -18.50
C GLN A 237 -7.72 31.95 -18.11
N TRP A 238 -7.53 33.03 -18.81
CA TRP A 238 -6.55 34.06 -18.42
C TRP A 238 -7.09 34.86 -17.23
N VAL A 239 -6.42 34.79 -16.09
CA VAL A 239 -6.90 35.33 -14.82
C VAL A 239 -5.82 36.23 -14.19
N ASP A 240 -6.25 37.35 -13.68
CA ASP A 240 -5.49 38.19 -12.75
C ASP A 240 -5.60 37.60 -11.33
N ILE A 241 -4.58 36.88 -10.90
CA ILE A 241 -4.56 36.20 -9.60
C ILE A 241 -4.69 37.14 -8.42
N PRO A 242 -3.93 38.26 -8.35
CA PRO A 242 -4.11 39.27 -7.29
C PRO A 242 -5.56 39.71 -7.12
N THR A 243 -6.21 40.07 -8.21
CA THR A 243 -7.61 40.51 -8.20
C THR A 243 -8.56 39.40 -7.74
N LEU A 244 -8.38 38.17 -8.22
CA LEU A 244 -9.19 37.01 -7.80
C LEU A 244 -9.05 36.74 -6.31
N VAL A 245 -7.83 36.79 -5.78
CA VAL A 245 -7.52 36.58 -4.34
C VAL A 245 -8.13 37.70 -3.52
N GLN A 246 -7.96 38.97 -3.92
CA GLN A 246 -8.51 40.10 -3.19
C GLN A 246 -10.04 40.09 -3.12
N ASN A 247 -10.72 39.78 -4.24
CA ASN A 247 -12.18 39.63 -4.28
C ASN A 247 -12.67 38.49 -3.38
N THR A 248 -11.96 37.37 -3.39
CA THR A 248 -12.29 36.24 -2.50
C THR A 248 -12.11 36.62 -1.03
N CYS A 249 -10.97 37.23 -0.67
CA CYS A 249 -10.74 37.71 0.69
C CYS A 249 -11.80 38.70 1.15
N HIS A 250 -12.21 39.63 0.28
CA HIS A 250 -13.22 40.62 0.59
C HIS A 250 -14.56 39.95 0.97
N SER A 251 -14.93 38.87 0.30
CA SER A 251 -16.17 38.11 0.61
C SER A 251 -16.17 37.49 2.02
N PHE A 252 -14.98 37.25 2.60
CA PHE A 252 -14.84 36.75 3.98
C PHE A 252 -14.63 37.85 5.01
N GLY A 253 -14.53 39.13 4.59
CA GLY A 253 -14.28 40.27 5.48
C GLY A 253 -15.32 40.43 6.58
N ALA A 254 -16.61 40.26 6.27
CA ALA A 254 -17.68 40.34 7.24
C ALA A 254 -17.59 39.25 8.33
N ILE A 255 -17.21 38.00 7.91
CA ILE A 255 -17.02 36.87 8.83
C ILE A 255 -15.82 37.12 9.74
N ALA A 256 -14.71 37.60 9.19
CA ALA A 256 -13.53 37.95 9.95
C ALA A 256 -13.79 39.06 10.96
N ALA A 257 -14.50 40.12 10.54
CA ALA A 257 -14.88 41.24 11.40
C ALA A 257 -15.80 40.81 12.56
N SER A 258 -16.79 39.94 12.30
CA SER A 258 -17.68 39.42 13.34
C SER A 258 -16.98 38.60 14.42
N LYS A 259 -15.81 38.02 14.08
CA LYS A 259 -14.94 37.27 14.99
C LYS A 259 -13.78 38.09 15.55
N SER A 260 -13.65 39.38 15.20
CA SER A 260 -12.52 40.24 15.56
C SER A 260 -11.16 39.70 15.06
N ILE A 261 -11.13 38.98 13.93
CA ILE A 261 -9.94 38.42 13.30
C ILE A 261 -9.42 39.42 12.26
N ALA A 262 -8.12 39.76 12.33
CA ALA A 262 -7.47 40.60 11.31
C ALA A 262 -7.23 39.77 10.03
N LEU A 263 -7.99 40.06 8.97
CA LEU A 263 -7.82 39.44 7.66
C LEU A 263 -7.03 40.34 6.73
N SER A 264 -5.91 39.86 6.21
CA SER A 264 -5.07 40.59 5.26
C SER A 264 -4.65 39.75 4.06
N CYS A 265 -4.57 40.39 2.89
CA CYS A 265 -4.00 39.75 1.71
C CYS A 265 -2.92 40.68 1.08
N SER A 266 -1.87 40.06 0.59
CA SER A 266 -0.77 40.74 -0.10
C SER A 266 -0.32 39.94 -1.31
N SER A 267 0.13 40.63 -2.34
CA SER A 267 0.61 40.02 -3.57
C SER A 267 1.92 40.66 -4.00
N THR A 268 2.84 39.86 -4.53
CA THR A 268 4.08 40.32 -5.17
C THR A 268 4.07 40.06 -6.68
N PHE A 269 2.89 39.84 -7.24
CA PHE A 269 2.73 39.73 -8.69
C PHE A 269 3.00 41.08 -9.36
N PRO A 270 3.62 41.08 -10.56
CA PRO A 270 3.70 42.29 -11.39
C PRO A 270 2.30 42.76 -11.79
N ASP A 271 2.13 44.05 -11.99
CA ASP A 271 0.89 44.65 -12.45
C ASP A 271 0.47 44.02 -13.80
N HIS A 272 -0.80 43.75 -13.93
CA HIS A 272 -1.43 43.20 -15.17
C HIS A 272 -0.88 41.86 -15.65
N TYR A 273 -0.28 41.04 -14.73
CA TYR A 273 0.20 39.72 -15.07
C TYR A 273 -0.96 38.69 -15.03
N LEU A 274 -1.29 38.17 -16.20
CA LEU A 274 -2.34 37.16 -16.34
C LEU A 274 -1.74 35.77 -16.39
N VAL A 275 -2.38 34.83 -15.71
CA VAL A 275 -2.02 33.40 -15.70
C VAL A 275 -3.16 32.57 -16.23
N LYS A 276 -2.85 31.53 -17.01
CA LYS A 276 -3.87 30.62 -17.54
C LYS A 276 -4.19 29.52 -16.52
N ILE A 277 -5.27 29.69 -15.78
CA ILE A 277 -5.72 28.77 -14.72
C ILE A 277 -7.24 28.69 -14.70
N ASP A 278 -7.80 27.62 -14.11
CA ASP A 278 -9.25 27.55 -13.85
C ASP A 278 -9.62 28.45 -12.66
N PRO A 279 -10.35 29.55 -12.87
CA PRO A 279 -10.66 30.49 -11.80
C PRO A 279 -11.64 29.93 -10.77
N GLN A 280 -12.51 28.99 -11.14
CA GLN A 280 -13.48 28.37 -10.23
C GLN A 280 -12.78 27.38 -9.31
N ALA A 281 -11.94 26.49 -9.87
CA ALA A 281 -11.14 25.55 -9.09
C ALA A 281 -10.20 26.29 -8.12
N PHE A 282 -9.50 27.34 -8.60
CA PHE A 282 -8.62 28.14 -7.74
C PHE A 282 -9.38 28.88 -6.63
N LYS A 283 -10.52 29.49 -6.96
CA LYS A 283 -11.38 30.16 -5.97
C LYS A 283 -11.90 29.16 -4.92
N GLN A 284 -12.29 27.96 -5.33
CA GLN A 284 -12.77 26.93 -4.42
C GLN A 284 -11.69 26.49 -3.43
N VAL A 285 -10.45 26.26 -3.92
CA VAL A 285 -9.31 25.97 -3.06
C VAL A 285 -9.07 27.09 -2.06
N LEU A 286 -9.00 28.33 -2.53
CA LEU A 286 -8.79 29.50 -1.66
C LEU A 286 -9.92 29.63 -0.64
N SER A 287 -11.17 29.52 -1.03
CA SER A 287 -12.34 29.64 -0.15
C SER A 287 -12.35 28.55 0.94
N ASN A 288 -12.05 27.31 0.58
CA ASN A 288 -11.99 26.20 1.52
C ASN A 288 -10.90 26.40 2.59
N LEU A 289 -9.69 26.80 2.16
CA LEU A 289 -8.59 27.02 3.09
C LEU A 289 -8.82 28.28 3.97
N LEU A 290 -9.37 29.33 3.38
CA LEU A 290 -9.70 30.57 4.12
C LEU A 290 -10.82 30.35 5.13
N SER A 291 -11.86 29.61 4.77
CA SER A 291 -12.93 29.19 5.67
C SER A 291 -12.37 28.39 6.86
N ASN A 292 -11.47 27.45 6.60
CA ASN A 292 -10.79 26.68 7.65
C ASN A 292 -9.94 27.58 8.56
N ALA A 293 -9.14 28.47 8.00
CA ALA A 293 -8.32 29.41 8.75
C ALA A 293 -9.19 30.26 9.72
N LEU A 294 -10.28 30.86 9.22
CA LEU A 294 -11.21 31.66 10.02
C LEU A 294 -12.02 30.82 11.02
N LYS A 295 -12.26 29.54 10.73
CA LYS A 295 -12.95 28.61 11.62
C LYS A 295 -12.10 28.25 12.84
N PHE A 296 -10.83 27.94 12.64
CA PHE A 296 -9.92 27.48 13.69
C PHE A 296 -9.13 28.60 14.38
N THR A 297 -9.27 29.83 13.91
CA THR A 297 -8.78 31.04 14.61
C THR A 297 -9.90 31.61 15.49
N THR A 298 -9.65 31.74 16.77
CA THR A 298 -10.56 32.41 17.72
C THR A 298 -10.22 33.89 17.88
N GLU A 299 -8.93 34.20 17.94
CA GLU A 299 -8.37 35.57 18.08
C GLU A 299 -7.09 35.65 17.28
N GLY A 300 -6.75 36.85 16.75
CA GLY A 300 -5.51 37.10 16.06
C GLY A 300 -5.69 37.43 14.59
N ALA A 301 -4.95 36.75 13.68
CA ALA A 301 -4.90 37.13 12.29
C ALA A 301 -4.89 35.95 11.32
N VAL A 302 -5.45 36.17 10.13
CA VAL A 302 -5.31 35.33 8.95
C VAL A 302 -4.66 36.15 7.85
N LYS A 303 -3.53 35.67 7.32
CA LYS A 303 -2.77 36.34 6.28
C LYS A 303 -2.64 35.47 5.04
N ILE A 304 -2.95 36.06 3.89
CA ILE A 304 -2.78 35.41 2.60
C ILE A 304 -1.68 36.17 1.84
N THR A 305 -0.73 35.39 1.31
CA THR A 305 0.31 35.95 0.43
C THR A 305 0.35 35.20 -0.87
N THR A 306 0.41 35.91 -1.98
CA THR A 306 0.60 35.33 -3.31
C THR A 306 1.88 35.88 -3.93
N SER A 307 2.66 35.00 -4.53
CA SER A 307 3.88 35.36 -5.22
C SER A 307 4.02 34.55 -6.50
N LEU A 308 4.68 35.18 -7.48
CA LEU A 308 5.10 34.53 -8.71
C LEU A 308 6.48 33.92 -8.45
N GLY A 309 6.61 32.60 -8.64
CA GLY A 309 7.88 31.88 -8.53
C GLY A 309 8.68 31.94 -9.84
N HIS A 310 9.61 31.00 -9.98
CA HIS A 310 10.44 30.91 -11.19
C HIS A 310 9.59 30.73 -12.44
N ILE A 311 9.95 31.47 -13.47
CA ILE A 311 9.26 31.51 -14.77
C ILE A 311 10.28 31.03 -15.80
N ASP A 312 9.94 30.00 -16.57
CA ASP A 312 10.53 29.78 -17.89
C ASP A 312 9.65 30.43 -18.98
N ASP A 313 10.06 30.38 -20.25
CA ASP A 313 9.37 31.06 -21.33
C ASP A 313 7.88 30.68 -21.49
N ASN A 314 7.41 29.58 -20.91
CA ASN A 314 6.06 29.05 -21.07
C ASN A 314 5.34 28.70 -19.76
N HIS A 315 6.03 28.69 -18.62
CA HIS A 315 5.48 28.25 -17.34
C HIS A 315 5.78 29.26 -16.23
N ALA A 316 4.76 29.58 -15.47
CA ALA A 316 4.87 30.41 -14.26
C ALA A 316 4.44 29.57 -13.04
N VAL A 317 5.21 29.62 -11.98
CA VAL A 317 4.85 28.96 -10.73
C VAL A 317 4.16 29.98 -9.82
N ILE A 318 2.90 29.73 -9.49
CA ILE A 318 2.16 30.50 -8.50
C ILE A 318 2.40 29.88 -7.14
N LYS A 319 2.91 30.66 -6.20
CA LYS A 319 2.97 30.26 -4.79
C LYS A 319 1.95 31.07 -4.00
N MET A 320 1.00 30.39 -3.35
CA MET A 320 0.03 31.01 -2.45
C MET A 320 0.20 30.41 -1.04
N THR A 321 0.31 31.27 -0.04
CA THR A 321 0.44 30.88 1.36
C THR A 321 -0.71 31.46 2.15
N ILE A 322 -1.38 30.63 2.94
CA ILE A 322 -2.44 31.03 3.88
C ILE A 322 -1.96 30.66 5.27
N MET A 323 -1.76 31.69 6.10
CA MET A 323 -1.29 31.58 7.47
C MET A 323 -2.39 32.00 8.42
N ASP A 324 -2.65 31.20 9.43
CA ASP A 324 -3.54 31.52 10.54
C ASP A 324 -2.81 31.47 11.89
N SER A 325 -3.28 32.22 12.85
CA SER A 325 -2.80 32.20 14.24
C SER A 325 -3.71 31.37 15.16
N GLY A 326 -4.33 30.32 14.61
CA GLY A 326 -5.26 29.45 15.33
C GLY A 326 -4.57 28.48 16.29
N SER A 327 -5.32 27.48 16.75
CA SER A 327 -4.83 26.47 17.70
C SER A 327 -3.64 25.64 17.20
N GLY A 328 -3.38 25.62 15.89
CA GLY A 328 -2.41 24.73 15.29
C GLY A 328 -2.76 23.26 15.41
N LEU A 329 -1.88 22.41 14.92
CA LEU A 329 -2.05 20.96 14.81
C LEU A 329 -0.82 20.24 15.36
N SER A 330 -1.04 19.16 16.11
CA SER A 330 0.02 18.24 16.50
C SER A 330 0.56 17.46 15.27
N GLN A 331 1.73 16.87 15.40
CA GLN A 331 2.32 16.07 14.32
C GLN A 331 1.45 14.88 13.94
N GLU A 332 0.76 14.28 14.89
CA GLU A 332 -0.17 13.17 14.65
C GLU A 332 -1.41 13.62 13.86
N GLU A 333 -1.95 14.79 14.20
CA GLU A 333 -3.09 15.39 13.50
C GLU A 333 -2.73 15.82 12.08
N GLN A 334 -1.52 16.36 11.86
CA GLN A 334 -1.02 16.68 10.53
C GLN A 334 -0.93 15.42 9.65
N GLN A 335 -0.41 14.30 10.19
CA GLN A 335 -0.36 13.02 9.47
C GLN A 335 -1.75 12.46 9.15
N GLN A 336 -2.72 12.69 10.04
CA GLN A 336 -4.10 12.29 9.79
C GLN A 336 -4.76 13.11 8.69
N LEU A 337 -4.56 14.43 8.67
CA LEU A 337 -5.10 15.32 7.63
C LEU A 337 -4.58 15.01 6.21
N ILE A 338 -3.39 14.40 6.12
CA ILE A 338 -2.82 13.96 4.84
C ILE A 338 -3.56 12.74 4.31
N LYS A 339 -4.20 11.92 5.16
CA LYS A 339 -4.97 10.75 4.74
C LYS A 339 -6.34 11.18 4.18
N ARG A 340 -6.82 10.47 3.14
CA ARG A 340 -8.15 10.72 2.56
C ARG A 340 -9.24 10.52 3.62
N TYR A 341 -10.25 11.39 3.61
CA TYR A 341 -11.46 11.32 4.46
C TYR A 341 -11.22 11.39 5.97
N SER A 342 -10.10 11.97 6.43
CA SER A 342 -9.85 12.07 7.86
C SER A 342 -10.19 13.45 8.43
N GLN A 343 -10.80 13.44 9.61
CA GLN A 343 -11.02 14.63 10.44
C GLN A 343 -10.15 14.53 11.68
N THR A 344 -9.60 15.66 12.11
CA THR A 344 -8.88 15.74 13.39
C THR A 344 -9.85 15.75 14.57
N SER A 345 -9.35 15.48 15.78
CA SER A 345 -10.12 15.58 17.03
C SER A 345 -10.76 16.96 17.24
N ALA A 346 -10.04 18.02 16.88
CA ALA A 346 -10.57 19.40 16.92
C ALA A 346 -11.65 19.62 15.84
N GLY A 347 -11.52 19.01 14.67
CA GLY A 347 -12.51 19.09 13.60
C GLY A 347 -13.84 18.37 13.91
N ARG A 348 -13.81 17.34 14.77
CA ARG A 348 -15.01 16.61 15.21
C ARG A 348 -15.87 17.41 16.21
N GLN A 349 -15.26 18.33 16.93
CA GLN A 349 -15.97 19.21 17.88
C GLN A 349 -16.58 20.46 17.22
N GLN A 350 -16.12 20.81 16.01
CA GLN A 350 -16.63 21.93 15.25
C GLN A 350 -17.24 21.42 13.94
N THR A 351 -18.47 21.86 13.64
CA THR A 351 -19.23 21.50 12.43
C THR A 351 -18.40 21.66 11.15
N GLY A 352 -18.23 20.60 10.39
CA GLY A 352 -17.56 20.65 9.07
C GLY A 352 -17.42 19.26 8.44
N SER A 353 -17.68 19.16 7.14
CA SER A 353 -17.72 17.92 6.37
C SER A 353 -16.38 17.17 6.30
N GLY A 354 -15.27 17.86 6.57
CA GLY A 354 -13.91 17.31 6.33
C GLY A 354 -13.57 17.13 4.86
N LEU A 355 -14.46 17.50 3.94
CA LEU A 355 -14.29 17.37 2.50
C LEU A 355 -13.42 18.47 1.89
N GLY A 356 -13.46 19.69 2.45
CA GLY A 356 -12.82 20.85 1.86
C GLY A 356 -11.32 20.65 1.57
N LEU A 357 -10.57 20.05 2.50
CA LEU A 357 -9.14 19.82 2.29
C LEU A 357 -8.86 18.71 1.26
N MET A 358 -9.71 17.71 1.18
CA MET A 358 -9.62 16.67 0.16
C MET A 358 -9.90 17.25 -1.24
N ILE A 359 -10.94 18.06 -1.36
CA ILE A 359 -11.26 18.78 -2.61
C ILE A 359 -10.08 19.67 -3.01
N CYS A 360 -9.50 20.42 -2.06
CA CYS A 360 -8.31 21.24 -2.32
C CYS A 360 -7.16 20.41 -2.89
N LYS A 361 -6.82 19.27 -2.29
CA LYS A 361 -5.75 18.40 -2.76
C LYS A 361 -5.95 17.91 -4.16
N GLU A 362 -7.14 17.40 -4.46
CA GLU A 362 -7.43 16.84 -5.78
C GLU A 362 -7.52 17.96 -6.86
N LEU A 363 -8.09 19.13 -6.55
CA LEU A 363 -8.11 20.26 -7.47
C LEU A 363 -6.70 20.78 -7.77
N ILE A 364 -5.86 20.92 -6.73
CA ILE A 364 -4.46 21.34 -6.87
C ILE A 364 -3.69 20.34 -7.71
N LYS A 365 -3.88 19.04 -7.45
CA LYS A 365 -3.27 17.96 -8.24
C LYS A 365 -3.69 18.00 -9.71
N ASN A 366 -4.98 18.24 -9.97
CA ASN A 366 -5.48 18.38 -11.34
C ASN A 366 -4.90 19.64 -12.04
N MET A 367 -4.60 20.69 -11.27
CA MET A 367 -3.86 21.87 -11.74
C MET A 367 -2.34 21.65 -11.79
N GLN A 368 -1.86 20.41 -11.63
CA GLN A 368 -0.44 20.02 -11.62
C GLN A 368 0.39 20.67 -10.50
N GLY A 369 -0.28 21.06 -9.43
CA GLY A 369 0.33 21.70 -8.27
C GLY A 369 0.54 20.79 -7.08
N ASP A 370 1.07 21.37 -6.00
CA ASP A 370 1.28 20.72 -4.71
C ASP A 370 0.72 21.55 -3.56
N LEU A 371 0.30 20.86 -2.47
CA LEU A 371 -0.21 21.42 -1.24
C LEU A 371 0.63 20.94 -0.06
N SER A 372 1.35 21.83 0.58
CA SER A 372 2.07 21.56 1.80
C SER A 372 1.41 22.22 3.03
N LEU A 373 1.65 21.62 4.20
CA LEU A 373 1.11 22.03 5.49
C LEU A 373 2.24 22.08 6.50
N GLU A 374 2.39 23.22 7.19
CA GLU A 374 3.22 23.38 8.36
C GLU A 374 2.36 23.91 9.51
N SER A 375 2.40 23.28 10.68
CA SER A 375 1.59 23.68 11.81
C SER A 375 2.26 23.36 13.14
N HIS A 376 2.06 24.24 14.12
CA HIS A 376 2.57 24.04 15.47
C HIS A 376 1.44 24.33 16.47
N PRO A 377 1.21 23.45 17.47
CA PRO A 377 0.20 23.66 18.49
C PRO A 377 0.37 25.00 19.23
N GLY A 378 -0.70 25.78 19.31
CA GLY A 378 -0.72 27.08 19.96
C GLY A 378 -0.06 28.24 19.18
N ILE A 379 0.47 27.98 17.98
CA ILE A 379 1.09 29.00 17.12
C ILE A 379 0.22 29.30 15.91
N GLY A 380 -0.31 28.25 15.26
CA GLY A 380 -1.15 28.35 14.09
C GLY A 380 -0.76 27.38 12.98
N THR A 381 -1.35 27.61 11.80
CA THR A 381 -1.20 26.74 10.63
C THR A 381 -0.82 27.56 9.39
N ILE A 382 0.04 26.99 8.56
CA ILE A 382 0.45 27.53 7.27
C ILE A 382 0.16 26.50 6.19
N PHE A 383 -0.73 26.84 5.29
CA PHE A 383 -0.92 26.09 4.04
C PHE A 383 -0.17 26.79 2.91
N THR A 384 0.63 26.05 2.18
CA THR A 384 1.34 26.55 0.99
C THR A 384 0.89 25.76 -0.22
N ILE A 385 0.41 26.48 -1.23
CA ILE A 385 0.01 25.94 -2.54
C ILE A 385 1.04 26.39 -3.55
N THR A 386 1.45 25.47 -4.39
CA THR A 386 2.33 25.73 -5.54
C THR A 386 1.66 25.15 -6.79
N ILE A 387 1.37 25.97 -7.76
CA ILE A 387 0.68 25.58 -9.01
C ILE A 387 1.46 26.10 -10.20
#